data_11a04cee1b8ccedcf19c28f8d7760c94
#
_entry.id   11a04cee1b8ccedcf19c28f8d7760c94
#
_cell.length_a   1.000
_cell.length_b   1.000
_cell.length_c   1.000
_cell.angle_alpha   90.00
_cell.angle_beta   90.00
_cell.angle_gamma   90.00
#
_symmetry.space_group_name_H-M   'P 1'
#
loop_
_entity.id
_entity.type
_entity.pdbx_description
1 polymer ?
#
loop_
_entity_poly.entity_id
_entity_poly.type
_entity_poly.pdbx_seq_one_letter_code
_entity_poly.pdbx_strand_id
1 'polypeptide(L)'
;MKLIQILIVSFLFFESINAQFYKEPKQDEGFFTGGAGVIWIDGQPHYRISFRPEVSFSNFGVGLDLNLDFDSQGKLRSENFNEFTDYLSIIRYVRYGYKNDPVFLKLGALDYYTLGHGTIINYYNNSPTFDARRIGLVADIDFGNFGFESIYGNFAQAGVFGIRGFIRPLKFTEAGEIPVIGNLEVGATYATDFDKNATVLNGNYDSQKGEFVKTEDKGALTIYGFDLGLPIVKSGFTTLLVYFDYNKISNFGSGMASGVKLDLNGLGLVELSAKLERRFNQDKYIPSYINSFYELERFKLDTVNNTFSSKALALQNVGNDLNGFYGDLLVRVLGLFDIYGAYQRLDKDPKSGILNLRTDVSPKDGSIVLRAGYDKINIQDEKDLFKLDDRSYLFTEFGYKPFPYMIVSIVYNWTFAPERDSNDKIIGYKPQKRIEPRVYFVVPFNL
;
A
#
# COMPACT_ATOMS: atom_id res chain seq x y z
N MET A 1 -1.68 12.13 46.64
CA MET A 1 -2.53 12.83 45.65
C MET A 1 -1.77 13.38 44.44
N LYS A 2 -0.45 13.39 44.35
CA LYS A 2 0.31 13.85 43.17
C LYS A 2 0.68 12.75 42.16
N LEU A 3 0.54 11.46 42.53
CA LEU A 3 0.79 10.33 41.61
C LEU A 3 -0.41 9.97 40.68
N ILE A 4 -1.62 10.40 41.05
CA ILE A 4 -2.84 10.12 40.30
C ILE A 4 -3.05 11.16 39.17
N GLN A 5 -2.45 12.33 39.26
CA GLN A 5 -2.54 13.36 38.23
C GLN A 5 -1.59 13.16 37.05
N ILE A 6 -0.54 12.35 37.20
CA ILE A 6 0.38 12.02 36.10
C ILE A 6 -0.19 10.88 35.23
N LEU A 7 -1.13 10.10 35.75
CA LEU A 7 -1.78 9.01 35.01
C LEU A 7 -2.97 9.45 34.12
N ILE A 8 -3.44 10.68 34.25
CA ILE A 8 -4.61 11.19 33.51
C ILE A 8 -4.23 11.99 32.26
N VAL A 9 -2.99 12.42 32.10
CA VAL A 9 -2.53 13.19 30.92
C VAL A 9 -1.99 12.29 29.79
N SER A 10 -1.85 10.97 30.01
CA SER A 10 -1.39 10.00 28.99
C SER A 10 -2.54 9.39 28.15
N PHE A 11 -3.75 9.93 28.21
CA PHE A 11 -4.96 9.22 27.74
C PHE A 11 -5.57 9.75 26.42
N LEU A 12 -4.85 10.47 25.59
CA LEU A 12 -5.42 11.00 24.35
C LEU A 12 -4.50 10.93 23.12
N PHE A 13 -3.95 9.76 22.78
CA PHE A 13 -3.47 9.53 21.42
C PHE A 13 -3.68 8.06 21.08
N PHE A 14 -4.89 7.73 20.63
CA PHE A 14 -5.16 6.48 19.94
C PHE A 14 -4.62 6.60 18.50
N GLU A 15 -3.36 6.28 18.30
CA GLU A 15 -2.88 6.00 16.95
C GLU A 15 -3.44 4.64 16.52
N SER A 16 -4.36 4.62 15.59
CA SER A 16 -4.85 3.39 14.98
C SER A 16 -3.72 2.77 14.16
N ILE A 17 -3.51 1.48 14.37
CA ILE A 17 -2.41 0.74 13.76
C ILE A 17 -2.70 0.58 12.27
N ASN A 18 -1.95 1.28 11.44
CA ASN A 18 -1.86 1.04 10.01
C ASN A 18 -0.51 0.41 9.70
N ALA A 19 -0.53 -0.64 8.91
CA ALA A 19 0.66 -1.29 8.39
C ALA A 19 1.40 -0.45 7.33
N GLN A 20 1.53 0.86 7.55
CA GLN A 20 2.35 1.73 6.72
C GLN A 20 3.82 1.54 7.09
N PHE A 21 4.60 1.13 6.11
CA PHE A 21 6.05 0.92 6.27
C PHE A 21 6.82 2.23 6.45
N TYR A 22 6.22 3.33 6.06
CA TYR A 22 6.78 4.65 6.13
C TYR A 22 6.22 5.38 7.36
N LYS A 23 7.08 5.72 8.32
CA LYS A 23 6.71 6.53 9.48
C LYS A 23 6.73 8.01 9.09
N GLU A 24 5.56 8.60 9.00
CA GLU A 24 5.42 10.03 8.88
C GLU A 24 5.79 10.71 10.22
N PRO A 25 6.34 11.95 10.20
CA PRO A 25 6.61 12.68 11.43
C PRO A 25 5.35 12.83 12.27
N LYS A 26 5.51 12.76 13.60
CA LYS A 26 4.42 13.10 14.53
C LYS A 26 4.10 14.59 14.45
N GLN A 27 3.00 14.99 15.09
CA GLN A 27 2.61 16.38 15.19
C GLN A 27 3.76 17.24 15.73
N ASP A 28 4.02 18.37 15.07
CA ASP A 28 5.07 19.36 15.40
C ASP A 28 6.50 18.77 15.42
N GLU A 29 6.70 17.65 14.69
CA GLU A 29 8.02 17.07 14.44
C GLU A 29 8.41 17.22 12.95
N GLY A 30 9.71 17.20 12.69
CA GLY A 30 10.24 17.11 11.34
C GLY A 30 11.57 16.37 11.31
N PHE A 31 11.91 15.90 10.11
CA PHE A 31 13.19 15.27 9.81
C PHE A 31 13.82 15.92 8.60
N PHE A 32 15.04 16.36 8.73
CA PHE A 32 15.85 16.77 7.62
C PHE A 32 16.72 15.57 7.22
N THR A 33 16.37 14.90 6.14
CA THR A 33 17.12 13.75 5.63
C THR A 33 17.80 14.11 4.33
N GLY A 34 19.12 13.96 4.28
CA GLY A 34 19.91 14.21 3.08
C GLY A 34 21.19 13.40 3.08
N GLY A 35 21.67 13.02 1.90
CA GLY A 35 22.87 12.22 1.80
C GLY A 35 23.37 12.02 0.40
N ALA A 36 24.50 11.31 0.31
CA ALA A 36 25.13 10.94 -0.95
C ALA A 36 25.54 9.46 -0.92
N GLY A 37 25.63 8.87 -2.09
CA GLY A 37 26.01 7.48 -2.26
C GLY A 37 26.33 7.13 -3.70
N VAL A 38 26.56 5.86 -3.92
CA VAL A 38 26.64 5.27 -5.26
C VAL A 38 25.53 4.27 -5.37
N ILE A 39 24.76 4.32 -6.46
CA ILE A 39 23.72 3.32 -6.73
C ILE A 39 24.05 2.57 -8.00
N TRP A 40 23.97 1.25 -7.94
CA TRP A 40 24.01 0.39 -9.12
C TRP A 40 22.58 0.06 -9.56
N ILE A 41 22.23 0.49 -10.77
CA ILE A 41 20.96 0.21 -11.42
C ILE A 41 21.24 -0.76 -12.56
N ASP A 42 20.78 -2.00 -12.43
CA ASP A 42 21.06 -3.10 -13.39
C ASP A 42 22.58 -3.27 -13.70
N GLY A 43 23.41 -3.08 -12.66
CA GLY A 43 24.86 -3.21 -12.77
C GLY A 43 25.59 -1.95 -13.26
N GLN A 44 24.87 -0.89 -13.65
CA GLN A 44 25.47 0.38 -14.05
C GLN A 44 25.58 1.33 -12.85
N PRO A 45 26.77 1.86 -12.52
CA PRO A 45 26.96 2.76 -11.38
C PRO A 45 26.49 4.18 -11.69
N HIS A 46 25.83 4.80 -10.70
CA HIS A 46 25.45 6.20 -10.70
C HIS A 46 25.83 6.82 -9.36
N TYR A 47 26.23 8.08 -9.35
CA TYR A 47 26.42 8.87 -8.13
C TYR A 47 25.09 9.49 -7.74
N ARG A 48 24.64 9.25 -6.50
CA ARG A 48 23.34 9.71 -6.00
C ARG A 48 23.51 10.81 -4.97
N ILE A 49 22.73 11.86 -5.11
CA ILE A 49 22.47 12.85 -4.07
C ILE A 49 20.98 12.78 -3.74
N SER A 50 20.68 12.59 -2.46
CA SER A 50 19.29 12.49 -1.96
C SER A 50 18.96 13.62 -1.02
N PHE A 51 17.74 14.15 -1.13
CA PHE A 51 17.20 15.19 -0.27
C PHE A 51 15.72 14.87 0.03
N ARG A 52 15.42 14.54 1.30
CA ARG A 52 14.13 14.04 1.72
C ARG A 52 13.69 14.64 3.05
N PRO A 53 13.45 15.96 3.10
CA PRO A 53 12.91 16.59 4.30
C PRO A 53 11.44 16.24 4.47
N GLU A 54 11.04 16.11 5.73
CA GLU A 54 9.66 15.92 6.13
C GLU A 54 9.34 16.80 7.32
N VAL A 55 8.16 17.38 7.30
CA VAL A 55 7.70 18.25 8.37
C VAL A 55 6.22 18.00 8.64
N SER A 56 5.87 17.99 9.91
CA SER A 56 4.49 17.94 10.38
C SER A 56 4.26 19.13 11.30
N PHE A 57 3.30 19.98 10.95
CA PHE A 57 2.90 21.16 11.70
C PHE A 57 1.41 21.09 11.99
N SER A 58 1.04 21.04 13.27
CA SER A 58 -0.34 20.76 13.67
C SER A 58 -0.85 19.48 12.97
N ASN A 59 -1.96 19.55 12.26
CA ASN A 59 -2.49 18.41 11.49
C ASN A 59 -1.92 18.31 10.07
N PHE A 60 -1.14 19.27 9.59
CA PHE A 60 -0.56 19.24 8.26
C PHE A 60 0.79 18.51 8.26
N GLY A 61 1.06 17.78 7.19
CA GLY A 61 2.35 17.18 6.94
C GLY A 61 2.75 17.31 5.48
N VAL A 62 4.04 17.54 5.25
CA VAL A 62 4.64 17.60 3.91
C VAL A 62 5.94 16.81 3.90
N GLY A 63 6.09 15.95 2.90
CA GLY A 63 7.33 15.22 2.64
C GLY A 63 7.82 15.47 1.22
N LEU A 64 9.13 15.62 1.06
CA LEU A 64 9.78 15.67 -0.24
C LEU A 64 10.61 14.40 -0.47
N ASP A 65 10.86 14.05 -1.73
CA ASP A 65 11.75 12.95 -2.14
C ASP A 65 12.47 13.30 -3.45
N LEU A 66 13.56 14.04 -3.32
CA LEU A 66 14.44 14.38 -4.44
C LEU A 66 15.65 13.45 -4.47
N ASN A 67 15.84 12.75 -5.58
CA ASN A 67 17.01 11.92 -5.85
C ASN A 67 17.60 12.32 -7.19
N LEU A 68 18.87 12.75 -7.16
CA LEU A 68 19.66 13.13 -8.34
C LEU A 68 20.69 12.02 -8.60
N ASP A 69 20.52 11.29 -9.68
CA ASP A 69 21.41 10.21 -10.09
C ASP A 69 22.24 10.67 -11.29
N PHE A 70 23.56 10.69 -11.14
CA PHE A 70 24.51 11.07 -12.17
C PHE A 70 25.30 9.85 -12.64
N ASP A 71 25.43 9.68 -13.93
CA ASP A 71 26.28 8.61 -14.51
C ASP A 71 27.78 8.89 -14.28
N SER A 72 28.64 7.98 -14.75
CA SER A 72 30.10 8.10 -14.63
C SER A 72 30.69 9.33 -15.37
N GLN A 73 29.93 9.96 -16.25
CA GLN A 73 30.30 11.17 -16.99
C GLN A 73 29.76 12.45 -16.34
N GLY A 74 29.03 12.32 -15.24
CA GLY A 74 28.40 13.44 -14.54
C GLY A 74 27.09 13.92 -15.18
N LYS A 75 26.49 13.14 -16.10
CA LYS A 75 25.20 13.46 -16.71
C LYS A 75 24.08 12.95 -15.81
N LEU A 76 23.08 13.79 -15.59
CA LEU A 76 21.88 13.44 -14.84
C LEU A 76 21.12 12.34 -15.59
N ARG A 77 20.66 11.31 -14.86
CA ARG A 77 19.87 10.21 -15.39
C ARG A 77 18.48 10.74 -15.84
N SER A 78 18.21 10.60 -17.13
CA SER A 78 17.00 11.20 -17.74
C SER A 78 15.71 10.58 -17.25
N GLU A 79 15.70 9.29 -16.95
CA GLU A 79 14.53 8.54 -16.48
C GLU A 79 13.97 9.01 -15.14
N ASN A 80 14.73 9.82 -14.41
CA ASN A 80 14.26 10.43 -13.17
C ASN A 80 13.45 11.71 -13.40
N PHE A 81 13.52 12.30 -14.61
CA PHE A 81 12.97 13.64 -14.92
C PHE A 81 12.53 13.76 -16.39
N ASN A 82 11.98 12.71 -16.98
CA ASN A 82 11.54 12.72 -18.37
C ASN A 82 10.05 13.03 -18.55
N GLU A 83 9.26 12.95 -17.46
CA GLU A 83 7.83 13.27 -17.46
C GLU A 83 7.51 14.41 -16.49
N PHE A 84 6.45 15.17 -16.76
CA PHE A 84 6.01 16.24 -15.84
C PHE A 84 5.66 15.70 -14.45
N THR A 85 5.11 14.50 -14.39
CA THR A 85 4.78 13.79 -13.15
C THR A 85 6.00 13.51 -12.27
N ASP A 86 7.19 13.35 -12.85
CA ASP A 86 8.41 13.13 -12.09
C ASP A 86 8.79 14.36 -11.26
N TYR A 87 8.60 15.55 -11.84
CA TYR A 87 8.82 16.82 -11.10
C TYR A 87 7.80 16.99 -9.97
N LEU A 88 6.54 16.63 -10.21
CA LEU A 88 5.52 16.69 -9.17
C LEU A 88 5.78 15.64 -8.07
N SER A 89 6.37 14.50 -8.41
CA SER A 89 6.69 13.41 -7.47
C SER A 89 7.84 13.74 -6.51
N ILE A 90 8.54 14.87 -6.72
CA ILE A 90 9.45 15.43 -5.71
C ILE A 90 8.67 15.77 -4.43
N ILE A 91 7.40 16.17 -4.54
CA ILE A 91 6.48 16.23 -3.42
C ILE A 91 6.00 14.80 -3.16
N ARG A 92 6.61 14.13 -2.18
CA ARG A 92 6.24 12.77 -1.82
C ARG A 92 4.81 12.70 -1.33
N TYR A 93 4.42 13.63 -0.45
CA TYR A 93 3.05 13.81 -0.01
C TYR A 93 2.79 15.19 0.59
N VAL A 94 1.52 15.56 0.55
CA VAL A 94 0.91 16.59 1.39
C VAL A 94 -0.26 15.93 2.10
N ARG A 95 -0.35 16.04 3.44
CA ARG A 95 -1.44 15.46 4.21
C ARG A 95 -2.06 16.43 5.19
N TYR A 96 -3.30 16.12 5.54
CA TYR A 96 -4.01 16.69 6.67
C TYR A 96 -4.55 15.54 7.53
N GLY A 97 -4.30 15.58 8.84
CA GLY A 97 -4.59 14.48 9.76
C GLY A 97 -3.68 13.27 9.58
N TYR A 98 -3.97 12.24 10.34
CA TYR A 98 -3.35 10.91 10.26
C TYR A 98 -4.42 9.88 9.90
N LYS A 99 -4.02 8.74 9.35
CA LYS A 99 -4.96 7.66 9.03
C LYS A 99 -5.74 7.27 10.30
N ASN A 100 -7.07 7.22 10.19
CA ASN A 100 -8.09 7.03 11.23
C ASN A 100 -8.37 8.23 12.14
N ASP A 101 -7.80 9.39 11.89
CA ASP A 101 -8.36 10.62 12.42
C ASP A 101 -9.77 10.86 11.84
N PRO A 102 -10.61 11.65 12.51
CA PRO A 102 -11.94 12.01 11.98
C PRO A 102 -11.90 12.61 10.57
N VAL A 103 -10.79 13.26 10.20
CA VAL A 103 -10.52 13.75 8.85
C VAL A 103 -9.07 13.41 8.50
N PHE A 104 -8.89 12.61 7.48
CA PHE A 104 -7.59 12.30 6.89
C PHE A 104 -7.62 12.53 5.39
N LEU A 105 -6.71 13.37 4.91
CA LEU A 105 -6.49 13.64 3.49
C LEU A 105 -4.99 13.46 3.19
N LYS A 106 -4.66 12.77 2.11
CA LYS A 106 -3.28 12.65 1.64
C LYS A 106 -3.22 12.68 0.13
N LEU A 107 -2.47 13.63 -0.41
CA LEU A 107 -2.13 13.76 -1.83
C LEU A 107 -0.67 13.37 -2.02
N GLY A 108 -0.37 12.50 -3.00
CA GLY A 108 1.00 12.08 -3.31
C GLY A 108 1.14 10.59 -3.55
N ALA A 109 2.25 10.02 -3.12
CA ALA A 109 2.49 8.58 -3.18
C ALA A 109 1.53 7.82 -2.25
N LEU A 110 0.91 6.78 -2.78
CA LEU A 110 0.02 5.89 -2.05
C LEU A 110 0.76 4.59 -1.76
N ASP A 111 1.29 4.50 -0.55
CA ASP A 111 2.07 3.35 -0.11
C ASP A 111 1.18 2.40 0.69
N TYR A 112 0.73 1.29 0.08
CA TYR A 112 0.05 0.17 0.73
C TYR A 112 -1.30 0.51 1.40
N TYR A 113 -2.18 1.22 0.69
CA TYR A 113 -3.51 1.57 1.19
C TYR A 113 -4.52 0.42 1.07
N THR A 114 -5.32 0.28 2.12
CA THR A 114 -6.43 -0.67 2.19
C THR A 114 -7.73 0.12 2.38
N LEU A 115 -8.78 -0.27 1.65
CA LEU A 115 -10.13 0.29 1.74
C LEU A 115 -11.05 -0.69 2.45
N GLY A 116 -11.75 -0.24 3.48
CA GLY A 116 -12.62 -1.07 4.30
C GLY A 116 -11.88 -2.26 4.92
N HIS A 117 -12.43 -3.47 4.74
CA HIS A 117 -11.79 -4.69 5.25
C HIS A 117 -10.72 -5.29 4.33
N GLY A 118 -10.47 -4.69 3.14
CA GLY A 118 -9.42 -5.12 2.22
C GLY A 118 -9.83 -6.25 1.28
N THR A 119 -11.08 -6.56 1.16
CA THR A 119 -11.58 -7.62 0.28
C THR A 119 -11.64 -7.21 -1.20
N ILE A 120 -11.67 -5.90 -1.49
CA ILE A 120 -11.62 -5.32 -2.85
C ILE A 120 -10.25 -4.69 -3.11
N ILE A 121 -9.88 -3.67 -2.32
CA ILE A 121 -8.61 -2.95 -2.39
C ILE A 121 -7.82 -3.25 -1.13
N ASN A 122 -6.68 -3.94 -1.28
CA ASN A 122 -5.83 -4.33 -0.15
C ASN A 122 -4.37 -4.12 -0.49
N TYR A 123 -3.68 -3.37 0.38
CA TYR A 123 -2.25 -3.13 0.19
C TYR A 123 -1.90 -2.48 -1.15
N TYR A 124 -2.79 -1.66 -1.71
CA TYR A 124 -2.57 -1.00 -2.99
C TYR A 124 -1.42 -0.01 -2.91
N ASN A 125 -0.54 -0.11 -3.91
CA ASN A 125 0.58 0.81 -4.12
C ASN A 125 0.43 1.42 -5.53
N ASN A 126 0.35 2.74 -5.63
CA ASN A 126 0.19 3.41 -6.91
C ASN A 126 1.52 3.58 -7.68
N SER A 127 2.65 3.46 -7.00
CA SER A 127 3.99 3.74 -7.56
C SER A 127 4.94 2.56 -7.34
N PRO A 128 4.75 1.44 -8.08
CA PRO A 128 5.55 0.23 -7.87
C PRO A 128 6.97 0.32 -8.44
N THR A 129 7.31 1.42 -9.12
CA THR A 129 8.62 1.66 -9.74
C THR A 129 9.21 2.98 -9.28
N PHE A 130 10.54 3.10 -9.33
CA PHE A 130 11.22 4.37 -9.04
C PHE A 130 11.17 5.35 -10.22
N ASP A 131 11.01 4.84 -11.44
CA ASP A 131 11.11 5.60 -12.70
C ASP A 131 9.73 5.94 -13.31
N ALA A 132 8.63 5.60 -12.63
CA ALA A 132 7.28 5.97 -13.04
C ALA A 132 6.42 6.17 -11.79
N ARG A 133 6.63 7.31 -11.15
CA ARG A 133 5.92 7.67 -9.92
C ARG A 133 4.58 8.30 -10.23
N ARG A 134 3.61 8.09 -9.36
CA ARG A 134 2.24 8.56 -9.53
C ARG A 134 1.79 9.36 -8.32
N ILE A 135 0.91 10.31 -8.59
CA ILE A 135 0.29 11.13 -7.56
C ILE A 135 -1.17 10.69 -7.45
N GLY A 136 -1.52 10.19 -6.29
CA GLY A 136 -2.88 9.79 -5.94
C GLY A 136 -3.43 10.62 -4.80
N LEU A 137 -4.66 10.31 -4.40
CA LEU A 137 -5.37 10.95 -3.30
C LEU A 137 -6.00 9.87 -2.42
N VAL A 138 -5.91 10.05 -1.11
CA VAL A 138 -6.75 9.38 -0.11
C VAL A 138 -7.55 10.46 0.61
N ALA A 139 -8.82 10.18 0.84
CA ALA A 139 -9.69 11.03 1.65
C ALA A 139 -10.61 10.15 2.49
N ASP A 140 -10.43 10.22 3.80
CA ASP A 140 -11.22 9.48 4.78
C ASP A 140 -11.84 10.46 5.77
N ILE A 141 -13.14 10.35 5.96
CA ILE A 141 -13.87 11.22 6.91
C ILE A 141 -14.84 10.36 7.73
N ASP A 142 -14.75 10.46 9.06
CA ASP A 142 -15.66 9.81 10.00
C ASP A 142 -16.34 10.86 10.88
N PHE A 143 -17.62 11.07 10.66
CA PHE A 143 -18.47 11.98 11.45
C PHE A 143 -19.04 11.32 12.71
N GLY A 144 -18.58 10.14 13.08
CA GLY A 144 -19.04 9.37 14.24
C GLY A 144 -20.25 8.49 13.95
N ASN A 145 -21.27 8.97 13.26
CA ASN A 145 -22.46 8.20 12.89
C ASN A 145 -22.41 7.67 11.46
N PHE A 146 -21.69 8.33 10.59
CA PHE A 146 -21.45 7.95 9.19
C PHE A 146 -20.14 8.53 8.70
N GLY A 147 -19.66 8.04 7.58
CA GLY A 147 -18.44 8.54 6.97
C GLY A 147 -18.15 7.88 5.64
N PHE A 148 -16.96 8.14 5.13
CA PHE A 148 -16.46 7.48 3.95
C PHE A 148 -14.93 7.37 3.97
N GLU A 149 -14.44 6.39 3.25
CA GLU A 149 -13.03 6.19 2.90
C GLU A 149 -12.92 6.21 1.38
N SER A 150 -11.88 6.83 0.83
CA SER A 150 -11.70 6.85 -0.63
C SER A 150 -10.24 6.85 -1.04
N ILE A 151 -10.00 6.37 -2.26
CA ILE A 151 -8.69 6.30 -2.88
C ILE A 151 -8.81 6.62 -4.37
N TYR A 152 -7.89 7.44 -4.87
CA TYR A 152 -7.69 7.66 -6.30
C TYR A 152 -6.20 7.48 -6.65
N GLY A 153 -5.90 6.54 -7.55
CA GLY A 153 -4.54 6.06 -7.74
C GLY A 153 -3.63 6.97 -8.55
N ASN A 154 -4.14 7.75 -9.52
CA ASN A 154 -3.28 8.51 -10.42
C ASN A 154 -3.98 9.68 -11.11
N PHE A 155 -3.55 10.91 -10.84
CA PHE A 155 -4.09 12.11 -11.48
C PHE A 155 -3.56 12.37 -12.90
N ALA A 156 -2.43 11.76 -13.28
CA ALA A 156 -1.84 11.97 -14.60
C ALA A 156 -2.46 11.10 -15.70
N GLN A 157 -3.05 9.97 -15.30
CA GLN A 157 -3.65 8.99 -16.23
C GLN A 157 -4.89 8.38 -15.57
N ALA A 158 -5.70 7.68 -16.37
CA ALA A 158 -6.81 6.91 -15.84
C ALA A 158 -6.31 5.90 -14.80
N GLY A 159 -6.77 6.06 -13.57
CA GLY A 159 -6.30 5.29 -12.41
C GLY A 159 -7.42 4.51 -11.74
N VAL A 160 -7.00 3.75 -10.74
CA VAL A 160 -7.90 3.10 -9.81
C VAL A 160 -8.62 4.15 -8.98
N PHE A 161 -9.93 3.98 -8.84
CA PHE A 161 -10.75 4.72 -7.89
C PHE A 161 -11.49 3.73 -6.99
N GLY A 162 -11.57 4.04 -5.70
CA GLY A 162 -12.36 3.31 -4.73
C GLY A 162 -12.99 4.27 -3.74
N ILE A 163 -14.22 4.01 -3.38
CA ILE A 163 -14.91 4.71 -2.29
C ILE A 163 -15.76 3.71 -1.51
N ARG A 164 -15.67 3.78 -0.19
CA ARG A 164 -16.54 3.07 0.76
C ARG A 164 -17.26 4.08 1.61
N GLY A 165 -18.59 4.17 1.48
CA GLY A 165 -19.43 4.88 2.43
C GLY A 165 -19.89 3.94 3.54
N PHE A 166 -19.96 4.43 4.78
CA PHE A 166 -20.44 3.65 5.91
C PHE A 166 -21.36 4.47 6.83
N ILE A 167 -22.23 3.76 7.50
CA ILE A 167 -23.19 4.33 8.47
C ILE A 167 -23.29 3.42 9.69
N ARG A 168 -23.48 4.02 10.86
CA ARG A 168 -23.79 3.33 12.12
C ARG A 168 -25.25 3.59 12.48
N PRO A 169 -26.21 2.82 11.89
CA PRO A 169 -27.62 3.18 11.87
C PRO A 169 -28.23 3.29 13.26
N LEU A 170 -27.78 2.46 14.20
CA LEU A 170 -28.31 2.46 15.56
C LEU A 170 -27.90 3.71 16.35
N LYS A 171 -26.82 4.41 15.97
CA LYS A 171 -26.40 5.69 16.57
C LYS A 171 -27.41 6.83 16.37
N PHE A 172 -28.38 6.66 15.48
CA PHE A 172 -29.47 7.63 15.29
C PHE A 172 -30.70 7.30 16.14
N THR A 173 -30.67 6.27 16.99
CA THR A 173 -31.75 5.81 17.83
C THR A 173 -31.23 5.56 19.26
N GLU A 174 -32.16 5.36 20.21
CA GLU A 174 -31.79 4.96 21.58
C GLU A 174 -31.01 3.63 21.63
N ALA A 175 -31.18 2.75 20.63
CA ALA A 175 -30.41 1.52 20.51
C ALA A 175 -28.91 1.77 20.31
N GLY A 176 -28.50 2.97 19.93
CA GLY A 176 -27.10 3.36 19.84
C GLY A 176 -26.35 3.37 21.18
N GLU A 177 -27.07 3.46 22.28
CA GLU A 177 -26.51 3.39 23.64
C GLU A 177 -26.30 1.94 24.13
N ILE A 178 -26.91 0.96 23.44
CA ILE A 178 -26.76 -0.45 23.80
C ILE A 178 -25.31 -0.88 23.50
N PRO A 179 -24.55 -1.34 24.51
CA PRO A 179 -23.20 -1.84 24.31
C PRO A 179 -23.17 -2.89 23.19
N VAL A 180 -22.07 -2.90 22.40
CA VAL A 180 -21.86 -3.79 21.26
C VAL A 180 -22.77 -3.46 20.08
N ILE A 181 -24.09 -3.75 20.17
CA ILE A 181 -25.04 -3.62 19.05
C ILE A 181 -25.10 -2.19 18.53
N GLY A 182 -25.09 -1.19 19.41
CA GLY A 182 -25.13 0.23 19.05
C GLY A 182 -23.99 0.70 18.15
N ASN A 183 -22.90 -0.09 18.06
CA ASN A 183 -21.75 0.19 17.19
C ASN A 183 -21.79 -0.59 15.85
N LEU A 184 -22.91 -1.24 15.51
CA LEU A 184 -23.07 -1.89 14.22
C LEU A 184 -22.79 -0.88 13.10
N GLU A 185 -21.86 -1.24 12.22
CA GLU A 185 -21.52 -0.47 11.03
C GLU A 185 -21.96 -1.21 9.77
N VAL A 186 -22.55 -0.49 8.85
CA VAL A 186 -22.98 -0.97 7.53
C VAL A 186 -22.25 -0.17 6.50
N GLY A 187 -21.52 -0.83 5.60
CA GLY A 187 -20.74 -0.20 4.55
C GLY A 187 -21.17 -0.64 3.16
N ALA A 188 -20.92 0.24 2.19
CA ALA A 188 -21.06 -0.05 0.77
C ALA A 188 -19.84 0.50 0.03
N THR A 189 -19.25 -0.32 -0.84
CA THR A 189 -18.04 0.02 -1.59
C THR A 189 -18.31 0.02 -3.09
N TYR A 190 -17.77 1.00 -3.76
CA TYR A 190 -17.64 1.05 -5.22
C TYR A 190 -16.16 1.20 -5.57
N ALA A 191 -15.66 0.37 -6.47
CA ALA A 191 -14.31 0.50 -7.00
C ALA A 191 -14.30 0.31 -8.51
N THR A 192 -13.42 1.03 -9.20
CA THR A 192 -13.26 0.98 -10.66
C THR A 192 -11.84 1.28 -11.05
N ASP A 193 -11.46 0.83 -12.22
CA ASP A 193 -10.31 1.33 -12.96
C ASP A 193 -10.83 2.11 -14.17
N PHE A 194 -10.50 3.39 -14.25
CA PHE A 194 -10.96 4.27 -15.33
C PHE A 194 -10.27 4.01 -16.67
N ASP A 195 -9.23 3.16 -16.72
CA ASP A 195 -8.61 2.81 -17.99
C ASP A 195 -9.57 1.99 -18.85
N LYS A 196 -9.76 2.45 -20.08
CA LYS A 196 -10.62 1.80 -21.09
C LYS A 196 -10.21 0.36 -21.42
N ASN A 197 -8.99 -0.04 -21.05
CA ASN A 197 -8.43 -1.36 -21.32
C ASN A 197 -8.44 -2.28 -20.07
N ALA A 198 -8.95 -1.82 -18.93
CA ALA A 198 -8.88 -2.56 -17.66
C ALA A 198 -9.55 -3.96 -17.66
N THR A 199 -10.45 -4.21 -18.63
CA THR A 199 -11.15 -5.51 -18.78
C THR A 199 -10.88 -6.19 -20.09
N VAL A 200 -9.85 -5.79 -20.83
CA VAL A 200 -9.48 -6.44 -22.10
C VAL A 200 -8.99 -7.85 -21.80
N LEU A 201 -9.67 -8.82 -22.41
CA LEU A 201 -9.31 -10.23 -22.34
C LEU A 201 -8.35 -10.60 -23.45
N ASN A 202 -8.53 -10.00 -24.64
CA ASN A 202 -7.68 -10.21 -25.78
C ASN A 202 -7.60 -8.94 -26.64
N GLY A 203 -6.43 -8.68 -27.20
CA GLY A 203 -6.18 -7.56 -28.09
C GLY A 203 -4.82 -7.68 -28.76
N ASN A 204 -4.55 -6.75 -29.67
CA ASN A 204 -3.28 -6.65 -30.38
C ASN A 204 -2.63 -5.29 -30.13
N TYR A 205 -1.31 -5.26 -30.14
CA TYR A 205 -0.55 -4.03 -30.06
C TYR A 205 -0.09 -3.62 -31.47
N ASP A 206 -0.54 -2.45 -31.93
CA ASP A 206 -0.07 -1.82 -33.16
C ASP A 206 1.17 -0.96 -32.82
N SER A 207 2.36 -1.51 -33.05
CA SER A 207 3.62 -0.82 -32.75
C SER A 207 3.87 0.40 -33.65
N GLN A 208 3.23 0.50 -34.82
CA GLN A 208 3.37 1.66 -35.72
C GLN A 208 2.57 2.87 -35.21
N LYS A 209 1.42 2.60 -34.57
CA LYS A 209 0.55 3.64 -34.01
C LYS A 209 0.74 3.83 -32.51
N GLY A 210 1.45 2.91 -31.84
CA GLY A 210 1.55 2.89 -30.38
C GLY A 210 0.21 2.65 -29.69
N GLU A 211 -0.71 1.91 -30.34
CA GLU A 211 -2.07 1.73 -29.87
C GLU A 211 -2.42 0.28 -29.56
N PHE A 212 -3.21 0.09 -28.51
CA PHE A 212 -3.83 -1.20 -28.19
C PHE A 212 -5.18 -1.32 -28.88
N VAL A 213 -5.33 -2.32 -29.71
CA VAL A 213 -6.57 -2.64 -30.44
C VAL A 213 -7.26 -3.81 -29.73
N LYS A 214 -8.40 -3.55 -29.11
CA LYS A 214 -9.20 -4.56 -28.42
C LYS A 214 -9.86 -5.49 -29.41
N THR A 215 -9.79 -6.79 -29.16
CA THR A 215 -10.56 -7.82 -29.88
C THR A 215 -11.65 -8.43 -29.01
N GLU A 216 -11.41 -8.49 -27.68
CA GLU A 216 -12.39 -8.93 -26.70
C GLU A 216 -12.23 -8.15 -25.39
N ASP A 217 -13.31 -7.55 -24.87
CA ASP A 217 -13.35 -6.91 -23.57
C ASP A 217 -14.70 -7.15 -22.84
N LYS A 218 -14.77 -6.78 -21.58
CA LYS A 218 -15.99 -6.86 -20.75
C LYS A 218 -16.54 -5.47 -20.35
N GLY A 219 -16.09 -4.40 -20.99
CA GLY A 219 -16.50 -3.03 -20.71
C GLY A 219 -15.70 -2.39 -19.55
N ALA A 220 -16.33 -1.57 -18.73
CA ALA A 220 -15.64 -0.94 -17.59
C ALA A 220 -15.38 -1.95 -16.48
N LEU A 221 -14.20 -1.90 -15.86
CA LEU A 221 -13.95 -2.60 -14.62
C LEU A 221 -14.76 -1.93 -13.51
N THR A 222 -15.68 -2.66 -12.92
CA THR A 222 -16.51 -2.15 -11.81
C THR A 222 -16.65 -3.24 -10.76
N ILE A 223 -16.40 -2.87 -9.50
CA ILE A 223 -16.51 -3.76 -8.35
C ILE A 223 -17.44 -3.10 -7.33
N TYR A 224 -18.43 -3.84 -6.87
CA TYR A 224 -19.35 -3.43 -5.81
C TYR A 224 -19.09 -4.27 -4.57
N GLY A 225 -19.16 -3.64 -3.41
CA GLY A 225 -19.05 -4.31 -2.11
C GLY A 225 -20.14 -3.88 -1.17
N PHE A 226 -20.48 -4.77 -0.24
CA PHE A 226 -21.35 -4.51 0.88
C PHE A 226 -20.78 -5.19 2.11
N ASP A 227 -20.67 -4.45 3.22
CA ASP A 227 -20.06 -4.99 4.42
C ASP A 227 -20.86 -4.66 5.69
N LEU A 228 -20.66 -5.49 6.70
CA LEU A 228 -21.18 -5.34 8.05
C LEU A 228 -20.02 -5.50 9.02
N GLY A 229 -19.86 -4.57 9.95
CA GLY A 229 -18.85 -4.63 11.01
C GLY A 229 -19.50 -4.46 12.39
N LEU A 230 -19.16 -5.34 13.32
CA LEU A 230 -19.66 -5.26 14.70
C LEU A 230 -18.47 -5.38 15.67
N PRO A 231 -18.05 -4.29 16.32
CA PRO A 231 -17.07 -4.35 17.41
C PRO A 231 -17.72 -4.97 18.64
N ILE A 232 -17.47 -6.25 18.87
CA ILE A 232 -18.03 -7.03 20.00
C ILE A 232 -17.32 -6.72 21.30
N VAL A 233 -16.06 -6.22 21.23
CA VAL A 233 -15.36 -5.60 22.36
C VAL A 233 -14.85 -4.25 21.87
N LYS A 234 -15.10 -3.19 22.63
CA LYS A 234 -14.53 -1.86 22.41
C LYS A 234 -14.21 -1.23 23.76
N SER A 235 -12.95 -1.21 24.11
CA SER A 235 -12.43 -0.59 25.33
C SER A 235 -11.31 0.38 24.98
N GLY A 236 -10.76 1.08 25.98
CA GLY A 236 -9.65 2.01 25.78
C GLY A 236 -8.37 1.38 25.22
N PHE A 237 -8.20 0.06 25.31
CA PHE A 237 -6.98 -0.64 24.89
C PHE A 237 -7.25 -1.89 24.03
N THR A 238 -8.51 -2.28 23.83
CA THR A 238 -8.87 -3.48 23.03
C THR A 238 -10.05 -3.21 22.16
N THR A 239 -9.94 -3.53 20.87
CA THR A 239 -11.08 -3.63 19.95
C THR A 239 -11.08 -5.03 19.35
N LEU A 240 -12.19 -5.74 19.47
CA LEU A 240 -12.44 -7.00 18.78
C LEU A 240 -13.62 -6.81 17.83
N LEU A 241 -13.33 -6.77 16.54
CA LEU A 241 -14.28 -6.58 15.46
C LEU A 241 -14.58 -7.91 14.78
N VAL A 242 -15.85 -8.23 14.62
CA VAL A 242 -16.33 -9.29 13.73
C VAL A 242 -16.96 -8.62 12.52
N TYR A 243 -16.70 -9.11 11.33
CA TYR A 243 -17.24 -8.53 10.10
C TYR A 243 -17.62 -9.57 9.07
N PHE A 244 -18.48 -9.14 8.16
CA PHE A 244 -18.86 -9.85 6.96
C PHE A 244 -18.75 -8.90 5.77
N ASP A 245 -18.32 -9.44 4.64
CA ASP A 245 -18.08 -8.67 3.42
C ASP A 245 -18.57 -9.48 2.21
N TYR A 246 -19.30 -8.85 1.29
CA TYR A 246 -19.72 -9.39 0.02
C TYR A 246 -19.27 -8.50 -1.12
N ASN A 247 -18.67 -9.06 -2.16
CA ASN A 247 -18.14 -8.33 -3.29
C ASN A 247 -18.50 -8.96 -4.62
N LYS A 248 -18.73 -8.12 -5.63
CA LYS A 248 -19.05 -8.52 -6.99
C LYS A 248 -18.20 -7.73 -7.98
N ILE A 249 -17.44 -8.45 -8.83
CA ILE A 249 -16.82 -7.86 -10.02
C ILE A 249 -17.84 -7.95 -11.14
N SER A 250 -18.27 -6.82 -11.67
CA SER A 250 -19.27 -6.75 -12.75
C SER A 250 -18.80 -7.51 -13.99
N ASN A 251 -19.70 -8.26 -14.61
CA ASN A 251 -19.43 -9.16 -15.75
C ASN A 251 -18.48 -10.34 -15.45
N PHE A 252 -18.14 -10.55 -14.15
CA PHE A 252 -17.33 -11.65 -13.65
C PHE A 252 -17.99 -12.30 -12.44
N GLY A 253 -17.23 -12.72 -11.46
CA GLY A 253 -17.68 -13.42 -10.29
C GLY A 253 -17.95 -12.57 -9.06
N SER A 254 -18.28 -13.23 -7.97
CA SER A 254 -18.48 -12.63 -6.65
C SER A 254 -17.81 -13.49 -5.56
N GLY A 255 -17.54 -12.86 -4.43
CA GLY A 255 -16.99 -13.51 -3.26
C GLY A 255 -17.55 -12.93 -1.97
N MET A 256 -17.38 -13.69 -0.90
CA MET A 256 -17.73 -13.29 0.46
C MET A 256 -16.55 -13.53 1.39
N ALA A 257 -16.47 -12.75 2.44
CA ALA A 257 -15.52 -12.96 3.52
C ALA A 257 -16.21 -12.81 4.87
N SER A 258 -15.80 -13.63 5.82
CA SER A 258 -16.10 -13.45 7.25
C SER A 258 -14.80 -13.38 8.01
N GLY A 259 -14.64 -12.33 8.83
CA GLY A 259 -13.39 -12.11 9.50
C GLY A 259 -13.54 -11.63 10.94
N VAL A 260 -12.42 -11.77 11.65
CA VAL A 260 -12.23 -11.24 13.00
C VAL A 260 -10.96 -10.41 13.01
N LYS A 261 -11.01 -9.22 13.59
CA LYS A 261 -9.85 -8.35 13.80
C LYS A 261 -9.75 -7.98 15.27
N LEU A 262 -8.56 -8.20 15.83
CA LEU A 262 -8.20 -7.82 17.19
C LEU A 262 -7.16 -6.70 17.13
N ASP A 263 -7.45 -5.57 17.75
CA ASP A 263 -6.50 -4.49 18.00
C ASP A 263 -6.28 -4.37 19.49
N LEU A 264 -5.00 -4.45 19.92
CA LEU A 264 -4.55 -4.19 21.28
C LEU A 264 -3.64 -2.97 21.27
N ASN A 265 -4.14 -1.85 21.80
CA ASN A 265 -3.45 -0.57 21.83
C ASN A 265 -3.28 -0.12 23.29
N GLY A 266 -2.29 0.71 23.58
CA GLY A 266 -2.15 1.30 24.92
C GLY A 266 -1.73 0.34 26.02
N LEU A 267 -1.18 -0.85 25.67
CA LEU A 267 -0.55 -1.77 26.64
C LEU A 267 0.85 -1.30 27.08
N GLY A 268 1.09 0.02 27.03
CA GLY A 268 2.38 0.62 27.34
C GLY A 268 3.32 0.60 26.13
N LEU A 269 4.25 -0.35 26.05
CA LEU A 269 5.27 -0.40 25.01
C LEU A 269 4.89 -1.25 23.79
N VAL A 270 3.77 -1.98 23.83
CA VAL A 270 3.41 -2.95 22.79
C VAL A 270 2.04 -2.63 22.21
N GLU A 271 1.97 -2.58 20.89
CA GLU A 271 0.73 -2.55 20.10
C GLU A 271 0.67 -3.80 19.23
N LEU A 272 -0.51 -4.38 19.12
CA LEU A 272 -0.75 -5.56 18.29
C LEU A 272 -2.05 -5.39 17.50
N SER A 273 -2.00 -5.71 16.21
CA SER A 273 -3.20 -5.90 15.39
C SER A 273 -3.12 -7.25 14.70
N ALA A 274 -4.18 -8.04 14.80
CA ALA A 274 -4.26 -9.34 14.16
C ALA A 274 -5.61 -9.50 13.47
N LYS A 275 -5.60 -9.98 12.23
CA LYS A 275 -6.80 -10.26 11.44
C LYS A 275 -6.75 -11.70 10.91
N LEU A 276 -7.89 -12.38 10.96
CA LEU A 276 -8.11 -13.67 10.32
C LEU A 276 -9.45 -13.65 9.59
N GLU A 277 -9.44 -14.12 8.35
CA GLU A 277 -10.56 -14.04 7.43
C GLU A 277 -10.72 -15.37 6.69
N ARG A 278 -11.94 -15.89 6.66
CA ARG A 278 -12.33 -16.98 5.76
C ARG A 278 -13.00 -16.37 4.53
N ARG A 279 -12.53 -16.77 3.35
CA ARG A 279 -13.01 -16.31 2.04
C ARG A 279 -13.77 -17.40 1.31
N PHE A 280 -14.91 -17.05 0.70
CA PHE A 280 -15.78 -17.92 -0.07
C PHE A 280 -15.96 -17.29 -1.45
N ASN A 281 -15.33 -17.87 -2.47
CA ASN A 281 -15.26 -17.28 -3.79
C ASN A 281 -15.99 -18.14 -4.81
N GLN A 282 -16.81 -17.51 -5.65
CA GLN A 282 -17.39 -18.13 -6.83
C GLN A 282 -16.38 -18.13 -8.00
N ASP A 283 -16.79 -18.72 -9.13
CA ASP A 283 -16.00 -18.66 -10.36
C ASP A 283 -15.76 -17.21 -10.79
N LYS A 284 -14.67 -16.99 -11.52
CA LYS A 284 -14.29 -15.69 -12.09
C LYS A 284 -14.15 -14.55 -11.05
N TYR A 285 -13.78 -14.89 -9.81
CA TYR A 285 -13.57 -13.93 -8.75
C TYR A 285 -12.21 -14.14 -8.08
N ILE A 286 -11.47 -13.04 -7.92
CA ILE A 286 -10.20 -13.01 -7.16
C ILE A 286 -10.38 -12.00 -6.03
N PRO A 287 -10.27 -12.42 -4.75
CA PRO A 287 -10.34 -11.51 -3.63
C PRO A 287 -9.14 -10.56 -3.60
N SER A 288 -9.33 -9.35 -3.06
CA SER A 288 -8.30 -8.28 -3.07
C SER A 288 -7.74 -8.06 -4.49
N TYR A 289 -8.66 -7.96 -5.47
CA TYR A 289 -8.31 -7.85 -6.89
C TYR A 289 -7.37 -6.68 -7.17
N ILE A 290 -7.56 -5.56 -6.45
CA ILE A 290 -6.68 -4.40 -6.50
C ILE A 290 -5.73 -4.49 -5.29
N ASN A 291 -4.48 -4.88 -5.53
CA ASN A 291 -3.46 -5.13 -4.52
C ASN A 291 -2.14 -4.43 -4.84
N SER A 292 -1.06 -4.73 -4.11
CA SER A 292 0.27 -4.13 -4.28
C SER A 292 0.91 -4.35 -5.66
N PHE A 293 0.47 -5.36 -6.40
CA PHE A 293 0.94 -5.65 -7.76
C PHE A 293 -0.03 -5.21 -8.86
N TYR A 294 -1.17 -4.62 -8.49
CA TYR A 294 -2.20 -4.27 -9.47
C TYR A 294 -1.65 -3.45 -10.64
N GLU A 295 -0.83 -2.45 -10.36
CA GLU A 295 -0.28 -1.56 -11.38
C GLU A 295 0.74 -2.23 -12.30
N LEU A 296 1.41 -3.28 -11.83
CA LEU A 296 2.33 -4.11 -12.61
C LEU A 296 1.60 -5.15 -13.46
N GLU A 297 0.52 -5.71 -12.91
CA GLU A 297 -0.30 -6.73 -13.57
C GLU A 297 -1.43 -6.15 -14.42
N ARG A 298 -1.69 -4.85 -14.30
CA ARG A 298 -2.82 -4.15 -14.93
C ARG A 298 -2.94 -4.47 -16.41
N PHE A 299 -1.79 -4.48 -17.10
CA PHE A 299 -1.67 -4.83 -18.52
C PHE A 299 -0.48 -5.75 -18.77
N LYS A 300 -0.65 -6.68 -19.68
CA LYS A 300 0.40 -7.58 -20.12
C LYS A 300 0.48 -7.57 -21.64
N LEU A 301 1.63 -7.20 -22.18
CA LEU A 301 1.95 -7.26 -23.59
C LEU A 301 2.89 -8.46 -23.83
N ASP A 302 2.52 -9.33 -24.73
CA ASP A 302 3.41 -10.33 -25.34
C ASP A 302 4.00 -9.73 -26.62
N THR A 303 5.24 -9.26 -26.54
CA THR A 303 5.93 -8.60 -27.65
C THR A 303 6.31 -9.57 -28.79
N VAL A 304 6.34 -10.87 -28.53
CA VAL A 304 6.63 -11.90 -29.54
C VAL A 304 5.42 -12.12 -30.44
N ASN A 305 4.24 -12.24 -29.82
CA ASN A 305 3.00 -12.50 -30.54
C ASN A 305 2.20 -11.21 -30.81
N ASN A 306 2.68 -10.05 -30.36
CA ASN A 306 1.96 -8.77 -30.39
C ASN A 306 0.57 -8.84 -29.77
N THR A 307 0.36 -9.71 -28.78
CA THR A 307 -0.91 -9.85 -28.11
C THR A 307 -0.92 -9.06 -26.79
N PHE A 308 -2.08 -8.54 -26.45
CA PHE A 308 -2.30 -7.69 -25.29
C PHE A 308 -3.50 -8.17 -24.50
N SER A 309 -3.37 -8.20 -23.18
CA SER A 309 -4.45 -8.49 -22.26
C SER A 309 -4.34 -7.66 -20.98
N SER A 310 -5.44 -7.53 -20.24
CA SER A 310 -5.44 -6.94 -18.90
C SER A 310 -5.41 -8.02 -17.81
N LYS A 311 -5.26 -7.60 -16.56
CA LYS A 311 -5.40 -8.46 -15.37
C LYS A 311 -6.74 -9.20 -15.34
N ALA A 312 -7.79 -8.65 -15.98
CA ALA A 312 -9.11 -9.28 -16.06
C ALA A 312 -9.11 -10.64 -16.78
N LEU A 313 -8.11 -10.92 -17.63
CA LEU A 313 -7.96 -12.25 -18.24
C LEU A 313 -7.75 -13.33 -17.17
N ALA A 314 -7.08 -13.02 -16.07
CA ALA A 314 -6.90 -13.95 -14.97
C ALA A 314 -8.24 -14.38 -14.35
N LEU A 315 -9.24 -13.49 -14.30
CA LEU A 315 -10.58 -13.81 -13.77
C LEU A 315 -11.29 -14.89 -14.59
N GLN A 316 -11.08 -14.93 -15.92
CA GLN A 316 -11.72 -15.94 -16.77
C GLN A 316 -11.26 -17.36 -16.46
N ASN A 317 -10.04 -17.51 -15.94
CA ASN A 317 -9.41 -18.79 -15.64
C ASN A 317 -9.67 -19.26 -14.20
N VAL A 318 -10.34 -18.46 -13.39
CA VAL A 318 -10.66 -18.80 -11.99
C VAL A 318 -11.88 -19.73 -11.96
N GLY A 319 -11.69 -20.92 -11.43
CA GLY A 319 -12.76 -21.92 -11.27
C GLY A 319 -13.66 -21.66 -10.06
N ASN A 320 -14.66 -22.52 -9.90
CA ASN A 320 -15.58 -22.48 -8.77
C ASN A 320 -14.92 -22.90 -7.44
N ASP A 321 -15.48 -22.41 -6.34
CA ASP A 321 -15.16 -22.82 -4.97
C ASP A 321 -13.69 -22.61 -4.57
N LEU A 322 -13.07 -21.56 -5.04
CA LEU A 322 -11.73 -21.13 -4.59
C LEU A 322 -11.83 -20.45 -3.21
N ASN A 323 -12.32 -21.19 -2.22
CA ASN A 323 -12.33 -20.72 -0.85
C ASN A 323 -10.92 -20.61 -0.31
N GLY A 324 -10.73 -19.88 0.79
CA GLY A 324 -9.39 -19.74 1.34
C GLY A 324 -9.34 -18.98 2.63
N PHE A 325 -8.11 -18.65 3.05
CA PHE A 325 -7.84 -17.85 4.22
C PHE A 325 -6.99 -16.65 3.85
N TYR A 326 -7.22 -15.58 4.57
CA TYR A 326 -6.34 -14.44 4.66
C TYR A 326 -6.10 -14.13 6.13
N GLY A 327 -4.89 -13.76 6.46
CA GLY A 327 -4.57 -13.27 7.80
C GLY A 327 -3.46 -12.24 7.73
N ASP A 328 -3.49 -11.29 8.66
CA ASP A 328 -2.40 -10.36 8.89
C ASP A 328 -2.13 -10.18 10.38
N LEU A 329 -0.89 -9.82 10.67
CA LEU A 329 -0.39 -9.55 12.02
C LEU A 329 0.56 -8.36 11.97
N LEU A 330 0.27 -7.34 12.78
CA LEU A 330 1.19 -6.26 13.07
C LEU A 330 1.57 -6.33 14.55
N VAL A 331 2.85 -6.32 14.82
CA VAL A 331 3.42 -6.16 16.17
C VAL A 331 4.33 -4.94 16.15
N ARG A 332 4.05 -3.99 17.01
CA ARG A 332 4.86 -2.81 17.23
C ARG A 332 5.33 -2.75 18.67
N VAL A 333 6.63 -2.70 18.85
CA VAL A 333 7.24 -2.41 20.17
C VAL A 333 7.80 -1.00 20.09
N LEU A 334 7.15 -0.07 20.81
CA LEU A 334 7.40 1.37 20.67
C LEU A 334 8.88 1.71 20.91
N GLY A 335 9.47 2.39 19.92
CA GLY A 335 10.87 2.80 19.95
C GLY A 335 11.88 1.68 19.66
N LEU A 336 11.45 0.44 19.42
CA LEU A 336 12.33 -0.70 19.12
C LEU A 336 12.12 -1.24 17.73
N PHE A 337 10.93 -1.78 17.41
CA PHE A 337 10.67 -2.36 16.11
C PHE A 337 9.19 -2.39 15.77
N ASP A 338 8.92 -2.42 14.46
CA ASP A 338 7.65 -2.72 13.86
C ASP A 338 7.81 -3.95 12.95
N ILE A 339 6.93 -4.93 13.09
CA ILE A 339 6.87 -6.11 12.22
C ILE A 339 5.44 -6.29 11.74
N TYR A 340 5.28 -6.43 10.43
CA TYR A 340 4.01 -6.76 9.79
C TYR A 340 4.17 -7.96 8.88
N GLY A 341 3.20 -8.85 8.90
CA GLY A 341 3.09 -9.95 7.97
C GLY A 341 1.65 -10.18 7.57
N ALA A 342 1.40 -10.43 6.27
CA ALA A 342 0.10 -10.85 5.77
C ALA A 342 0.26 -12.00 4.80
N TYR A 343 -0.66 -12.95 4.83
CA TYR A 343 -0.68 -14.09 3.94
C TYR A 343 -2.09 -14.45 3.51
N GLN A 344 -2.22 -14.74 2.21
CA GLN A 344 -3.41 -15.31 1.61
C GLN A 344 -3.09 -16.66 0.97
N ARG A 345 -4.03 -17.59 1.07
CA ARG A 345 -4.03 -18.85 0.30
C ARG A 345 -5.44 -19.28 -0.03
N LEU A 346 -5.68 -19.68 -1.28
CA LEU A 346 -6.93 -20.30 -1.71
C LEU A 346 -6.76 -21.82 -1.79
N ASP A 347 -7.78 -22.57 -1.34
CA ASP A 347 -7.68 -24.01 -1.05
C ASP A 347 -7.38 -24.86 -2.28
N LYS A 348 -7.90 -24.50 -3.45
CA LYS A 348 -7.81 -25.30 -4.68
C LYS A 348 -6.92 -24.70 -5.76
N ASP A 349 -6.34 -23.52 -5.52
CA ASP A 349 -5.43 -22.87 -6.45
C ASP A 349 -4.00 -22.87 -5.91
N PRO A 350 -3.11 -23.70 -6.46
CA PRO A 350 -1.74 -23.75 -6.00
C PRO A 350 -0.97 -22.43 -6.24
N LYS A 351 -1.46 -21.54 -7.13
CA LYS A 351 -0.82 -20.27 -7.47
C LYS A 351 -1.44 -19.06 -6.78
N SER A 352 -2.26 -19.26 -5.76
CA SER A 352 -3.02 -18.20 -5.10
C SER A 352 -2.32 -17.55 -3.91
N GLY A 353 -1.12 -18.01 -3.55
CA GLY A 353 -0.39 -17.49 -2.41
C GLY A 353 0.03 -16.03 -2.63
N ILE A 354 -0.29 -15.16 -1.66
CA ILE A 354 0.15 -13.77 -1.60
C ILE A 354 0.78 -13.55 -0.23
N LEU A 355 2.00 -13.04 -0.20
CA LEU A 355 2.74 -12.71 1.01
C LEU A 355 3.15 -11.25 1.00
N ASN A 356 2.91 -10.57 2.11
CA ASN A 356 3.44 -9.22 2.37
C ASN A 356 4.17 -9.25 3.71
N LEU A 357 5.41 -8.82 3.73
CA LEU A 357 6.23 -8.72 4.94
C LEU A 357 6.83 -7.32 5.04
N ARG A 358 6.87 -6.77 6.23
CA ARG A 358 7.49 -5.49 6.55
C ARG A 358 8.18 -5.57 7.91
N THR A 359 9.32 -4.92 8.03
CA THR A 359 9.98 -4.70 9.33
C THR A 359 10.75 -3.39 9.34
N ASP A 360 10.70 -2.71 10.48
CA ASP A 360 11.57 -1.58 10.81
C ASP A 360 12.13 -1.80 12.21
N VAL A 361 13.44 -2.02 12.29
CA VAL A 361 14.21 -2.13 13.52
C VAL A 361 15.25 -1.02 13.49
N SER A 362 14.86 0.17 13.91
CA SER A 362 15.73 1.35 13.92
C SER A 362 15.50 2.20 15.17
N PRO A 363 15.86 1.69 16.37
CA PRO A 363 15.69 2.39 17.63
C PRO A 363 16.34 3.78 17.57
N LYS A 364 15.72 4.79 18.22
CA LYS A 364 16.26 6.16 18.26
C LYS A 364 17.68 6.16 18.83
N ASP A 365 17.90 5.46 19.92
CA ASP A 365 19.17 5.39 20.63
C ASP A 365 20.03 4.17 20.23
N GLY A 366 19.57 3.38 19.25
CA GLY A 366 20.27 2.22 18.73
C GLY A 366 21.29 2.57 17.65
N SER A 367 22.36 1.77 17.59
CA SER A 367 23.40 1.93 16.57
C SER A 367 23.08 1.21 15.23
N ILE A 368 22.00 0.41 15.20
CA ILE A 368 21.66 -0.41 14.03
C ILE A 368 20.37 0.11 13.38
N VAL A 369 20.33 0.05 12.05
CA VAL A 369 19.14 0.27 11.23
C VAL A 369 18.92 -0.98 10.38
N LEU A 370 17.76 -1.61 10.54
CA LEU A 370 17.30 -2.70 9.68
C LEU A 370 15.88 -2.38 9.24
N ARG A 371 15.70 -2.19 7.93
CA ARG A 371 14.39 -2.03 7.31
C ARG A 371 14.24 -3.02 6.18
N ALA A 372 13.11 -3.68 6.09
CA ALA A 372 12.85 -4.59 5.00
C ALA A 372 11.38 -4.62 4.62
N GLY A 373 11.11 -4.75 3.34
CA GLY A 373 9.78 -4.97 2.78
C GLY A 373 9.86 -6.04 1.71
N TYR A 374 8.97 -7.03 1.77
CA TYR A 374 8.89 -8.09 0.79
C TYR A 374 7.43 -8.34 0.41
N ASP A 375 7.14 -8.30 -0.88
CA ASP A 375 5.86 -8.70 -1.45
C ASP A 375 6.07 -9.78 -2.47
N LYS A 376 5.23 -10.80 -2.43
CA LYS A 376 5.23 -11.89 -3.40
C LYS A 376 3.80 -12.31 -3.71
N ILE A 377 3.51 -12.47 -4.98
CA ILE A 377 2.21 -12.97 -5.47
C ILE A 377 2.39 -14.27 -6.23
N ASN A 378 1.26 -14.97 -6.45
CA ASN A 378 1.22 -16.22 -7.21
C ASN A 378 2.20 -17.28 -6.67
N ILE A 379 2.36 -17.34 -5.34
CA ILE A 379 3.24 -18.30 -4.66
C ILE A 379 2.65 -19.69 -4.83
N GLN A 380 3.44 -20.63 -5.35
CA GLN A 380 3.04 -22.00 -5.63
C GLN A 380 3.28 -22.93 -4.43
N ASP A 381 4.48 -22.90 -3.88
CA ASP A 381 4.93 -23.74 -2.77
C ASP A 381 5.97 -23.01 -1.88
N GLU A 382 6.49 -23.70 -0.88
CA GLU A 382 7.47 -23.15 0.07
C GLU A 382 8.81 -22.78 -0.60
N LYS A 383 9.19 -23.47 -1.67
CA LYS A 383 10.43 -23.18 -2.41
C LYS A 383 10.31 -21.89 -3.23
N ASP A 384 9.08 -21.56 -3.63
CA ASP A 384 8.79 -20.34 -4.38
C ASP A 384 8.70 -19.11 -3.47
N LEU A 385 8.47 -19.31 -2.15
CA LEU A 385 8.12 -18.26 -1.20
C LEU A 385 9.09 -17.07 -1.20
N PHE A 386 10.40 -17.31 -1.25
CA PHE A 386 11.44 -16.27 -1.21
C PHE A 386 12.28 -16.18 -2.49
N LYS A 387 11.82 -16.80 -3.58
CA LYS A 387 12.47 -16.65 -4.88
C LYS A 387 12.16 -15.27 -5.47
N LEU A 388 13.22 -14.51 -5.80
CA LEU A 388 13.08 -13.21 -6.47
C LEU A 388 12.89 -13.41 -7.97
N ASP A 389 11.75 -12.95 -8.48
CA ASP A 389 11.37 -13.00 -9.89
C ASP A 389 10.41 -11.83 -10.23
N ASP A 390 9.70 -11.90 -11.36
CA ASP A 390 8.72 -10.93 -11.83
C ASP A 390 7.44 -10.84 -10.97
N ARG A 391 7.29 -11.71 -9.95
CA ARG A 391 6.18 -11.75 -8.99
C ARG A 391 6.60 -11.25 -7.60
N SER A 392 7.79 -10.68 -7.49
CA SER A 392 8.40 -10.29 -6.22
C SER A 392 8.81 -8.83 -6.20
N TYR A 393 8.62 -8.19 -5.07
CA TYR A 393 9.22 -6.92 -4.71
C TYR A 393 10.01 -7.09 -3.42
N LEU A 394 11.24 -6.60 -3.35
CA LEU A 394 12.06 -6.60 -2.14
C LEU A 394 12.74 -5.25 -1.97
N PHE A 395 12.63 -4.71 -0.78
CA PHE A 395 13.44 -3.63 -0.26
C PHE A 395 14.14 -4.11 1.01
N THR A 396 15.43 -3.90 1.13
CA THR A 396 16.16 -4.10 2.39
C THR A 396 17.15 -2.97 2.58
N GLU A 397 17.24 -2.48 3.81
CA GLU A 397 18.27 -1.54 4.25
C GLU A 397 18.91 -2.10 5.51
N PHE A 398 20.22 -2.29 5.49
CA PHE A 398 21.03 -2.58 6.65
C PHE A 398 22.01 -1.45 6.87
N GLY A 399 22.01 -0.87 8.06
CA GLY A 399 22.79 0.31 8.35
C GLY A 399 23.33 0.33 9.78
N TYR A 400 24.32 1.19 9.97
CA TYR A 400 24.95 1.50 11.24
C TYR A 400 24.93 3.02 11.47
N LYS A 401 24.67 3.45 12.70
CA LYS A 401 24.69 4.85 13.14
C LYS A 401 25.98 5.12 13.90
N PRO A 402 27.06 5.60 13.25
CA PRO A 402 28.26 6.01 13.96
C PRO A 402 28.03 7.23 14.86
N PHE A 403 27.02 8.05 14.49
CA PHE A 403 26.53 9.17 15.27
C PHE A 403 25.00 9.20 15.23
N PRO A 404 24.31 9.79 16.22
CA PRO A 404 22.84 9.83 16.28
C PRO A 404 22.16 10.38 15.02
N TYR A 405 22.84 11.29 14.31
CA TYR A 405 22.34 11.98 13.13
C TYR A 405 22.90 11.43 11.81
N MET A 406 23.79 10.44 11.82
CA MET A 406 24.44 9.90 10.63
C MET A 406 24.17 8.41 10.51
N ILE A 407 23.81 7.99 9.31
CA ILE A 407 23.59 6.57 8.99
C ILE A 407 24.45 6.19 7.80
N VAL A 408 25.23 5.12 7.98
CA VAL A 408 25.97 4.44 6.89
C VAL A 408 25.23 3.15 6.63
N SER A 409 24.73 2.96 5.42
CA SER A 409 23.89 1.80 5.08
C SER A 409 24.16 1.27 3.69
N ILE A 410 23.74 0.03 3.49
CA ILE A 410 23.56 -0.57 2.17
C ILE A 410 22.08 -0.86 1.97
N VAL A 411 21.56 -0.42 0.83
CA VAL A 411 20.19 -0.69 0.40
C VAL A 411 20.22 -1.66 -0.78
N TYR A 412 19.37 -2.67 -0.74
CA TYR A 412 19.13 -3.57 -1.84
C TYR A 412 17.65 -3.50 -2.22
N ASN A 413 17.38 -3.24 -3.51
CA ASN A 413 16.03 -3.27 -4.06
C ASN A 413 15.97 -4.28 -5.20
N TRP A 414 14.93 -5.12 -5.15
CA TRP A 414 14.40 -5.86 -6.28
C TRP A 414 13.04 -5.24 -6.58
N THR A 415 12.99 -4.45 -7.63
CA THR A 415 11.87 -3.59 -8.00
C THR A 415 11.56 -3.78 -9.48
N PHE A 416 10.89 -2.81 -10.10
CA PHE A 416 10.53 -2.86 -11.50
C PHE A 416 10.97 -1.59 -12.21
N ALA A 417 11.31 -1.73 -13.51
CA ALA A 417 11.50 -0.63 -14.43
C ALA A 417 10.42 -0.67 -15.51
N PRO A 418 9.90 0.47 -15.95
CA PRO A 418 8.96 0.50 -17.06
C PRO A 418 9.66 0.10 -18.36
N GLU A 419 8.98 -0.73 -19.16
CA GLU A 419 9.34 -1.00 -20.54
C GLU A 419 8.55 -0.05 -21.44
N ARG A 420 9.24 0.66 -22.34
CA ARG A 420 8.64 1.68 -23.19
C ARG A 420 8.75 1.30 -24.66
N ASP A 421 7.77 1.69 -25.45
CA ASP A 421 7.80 1.58 -26.91
C ASP A 421 8.59 2.73 -27.54
N SER A 422 8.64 2.75 -28.88
CA SER A 422 9.29 3.81 -29.67
C SER A 422 8.66 5.21 -29.49
N ASN A 423 7.45 5.28 -28.94
CA ASN A 423 6.71 6.52 -28.66
C ASN A 423 6.78 6.91 -27.17
N ASP A 424 7.71 6.31 -26.42
CA ASP A 424 7.92 6.52 -24.98
C ASP A 424 6.74 6.10 -24.08
N LYS A 425 5.81 5.30 -24.59
CA LYS A 425 4.66 4.79 -23.87
C LYS A 425 5.05 3.54 -23.06
N ILE A 426 4.62 3.47 -21.80
CA ILE A 426 4.81 2.28 -20.97
C ILE A 426 3.95 1.14 -21.53
N ILE A 427 4.60 0.05 -21.94
CA ILE A 427 3.98 -1.16 -22.49
C ILE A 427 4.10 -2.36 -21.56
N GLY A 428 4.88 -2.26 -20.50
CA GLY A 428 5.10 -3.32 -19.52
C GLY A 428 6.08 -2.91 -18.44
N TYR A 429 6.45 -3.88 -17.61
CA TYR A 429 7.42 -3.73 -16.55
C TYR A 429 8.32 -4.95 -16.47
N LYS A 430 9.58 -4.74 -16.23
CA LYS A 430 10.58 -5.80 -15.98
C LYS A 430 11.23 -5.66 -14.62
N PRO A 431 11.65 -6.77 -13.99
CA PRO A 431 12.39 -6.72 -12.74
C PRO A 431 13.67 -5.90 -12.89
N GLN A 432 13.95 -5.07 -11.90
CA GLN A 432 15.13 -4.23 -11.83
C GLN A 432 15.82 -4.36 -10.47
N LYS A 433 17.12 -4.62 -10.51
CA LYS A 433 17.96 -4.69 -9.33
C LYS A 433 18.63 -3.35 -9.09
N ARG A 434 18.55 -2.85 -7.84
CA ARG A 434 19.28 -1.66 -7.39
C ARG A 434 20.03 -1.96 -6.11
N ILE A 435 21.31 -1.55 -6.04
CA ILE A 435 22.18 -1.66 -4.85
C ILE A 435 22.72 -0.29 -4.56
N GLU A 436 22.58 0.19 -3.32
CA GLU A 436 22.96 1.54 -2.94
C GLU A 436 23.66 1.54 -1.57
N PRO A 437 25.01 1.42 -1.51
CA PRO A 437 25.75 1.89 -0.34
C PRO A 437 25.65 3.42 -0.28
N ARG A 438 25.28 3.92 0.90
CA ARG A 438 25.02 5.35 1.09
C ARG A 438 25.41 5.82 2.48
N VAL A 439 25.72 7.09 2.57
CA VAL A 439 25.84 7.83 3.84
C VAL A 439 24.79 8.93 3.80
N TYR A 440 23.96 8.99 4.84
CA TYR A 440 22.97 10.03 4.93
C TYR A 440 22.82 10.52 6.37
N PHE A 441 22.32 11.74 6.48
CA PHE A 441 22.10 12.42 7.75
C PHE A 441 20.60 12.54 7.98
N VAL A 442 20.20 12.28 9.23
CA VAL A 442 18.83 12.45 9.70
C VAL A 442 18.89 13.38 10.89
N VAL A 443 18.45 14.61 10.69
CA VAL A 443 18.42 15.62 11.75
C VAL A 443 16.97 15.85 12.14
N PRO A 444 16.52 15.31 13.29
CA PRO A 444 15.19 15.61 13.81
C PRO A 444 15.14 17.04 14.34
N PHE A 445 13.99 17.67 14.21
CA PHE A 445 13.69 18.95 14.81
C PHE A 445 12.24 19.02 15.27
N ASN A 446 11.97 19.83 16.27
CA ASN A 446 10.62 20.14 16.75
C ASN A 446 10.27 21.56 16.31
N LEU A 447 9.00 21.80 15.98
CA LEU A 447 8.44 23.07 15.57
C LEU A 447 7.84 23.83 16.76
#